data_e7e4de065bb0769f74416bb01f58b883
#
_entry.id   e7e4de065bb0769f74416bb01f58b883
#
_cell.length_a   1.000
_cell.length_b   1.000
_cell.length_c   1.000
_cell.angle_alpha   90.00
_cell.angle_beta   90.00
_cell.angle_gamma   90.00
#
_symmetry.space_group_name_H-M   'P 1'
#
loop_
_entity.id
_entity.type
_entity.pdbx_description
1 polymer ?
#
loop_
_entity_poly.entity_id
_entity_poly.type
_entity_poly.pdbx_seq_one_letter_code
_entity_poly.pdbx_strand_id
1 'polypeptide(L)'
;MGKIALAMTTTHGPQLHTTAEQWALRLPADHKNMHPYRDGVYNFNDLVELRKGENLAERSTMSAMKQARERCEQAMTTMADKWAEVNPDIAIIFGNDQHEIYGDDLNPPFMVYYGAKIPHYPASEETRKSAPPGIAEAEAGHAAPEYREYDGIPDLGEHIISTLVEHDFDVTASKSWPRGSKNGASHAFGHIYRQVMRDKVVPNIPIYQNTFFPPNQPSAKRAYEFGKCVKKAIDSWQTDKKIAVFGSGGMTHFTIDEEFDRAFIDALKRRDKQWLTSIPLKTLQAGTSELKSWISMAGFLENEET
;
A
#
# COMPACT_ATOMS: atom_id res chain seq x y z
N MET A 1 -15.56 -9.40 -21.18
CA MET A 1 -14.34 -8.92 -20.49
C MET A 1 -14.74 -7.97 -19.39
N GLY A 2 -14.22 -8.13 -18.17
CA GLY A 2 -14.47 -7.24 -17.07
C GLY A 2 -13.99 -5.81 -17.39
N LYS A 3 -14.79 -4.82 -17.05
CA LYS A 3 -14.44 -3.41 -17.29
C LYS A 3 -13.68 -2.85 -16.09
N ILE A 4 -12.44 -2.39 -16.29
CA ILE A 4 -11.77 -1.57 -15.29
C ILE A 4 -12.52 -0.24 -15.18
N ALA A 5 -13.29 -0.09 -14.12
CA ALA A 5 -14.14 1.07 -13.91
C ALA A 5 -13.47 2.13 -13.02
N LEU A 6 -12.50 1.72 -12.23
CA LEU A 6 -11.79 2.59 -11.30
C LEU A 6 -10.37 2.09 -11.05
N ALA A 7 -9.42 3.00 -11.04
CA ALA A 7 -8.05 2.75 -10.63
C ALA A 7 -7.60 3.86 -9.67
N MET A 8 -7.12 3.47 -8.49
CA MET A 8 -6.68 4.42 -7.45
C MET A 8 -5.39 3.96 -6.80
N THR A 9 -4.52 4.91 -6.49
CA THR A 9 -3.39 4.70 -5.57
C THR A 9 -3.54 5.59 -4.35
N THR A 10 -3.17 5.09 -3.19
CA THR A 10 -3.22 5.84 -1.94
C THR A 10 -2.10 5.43 -1.00
N THR A 11 -1.60 6.39 -0.25
CA THR A 11 -0.82 6.06 0.95
C THR A 11 -1.75 5.56 2.06
N HIS A 12 -1.21 4.74 2.95
CA HIS A 12 -1.89 4.27 4.15
C HIS A 12 -1.13 4.64 5.43
N GLY A 13 -0.24 5.63 5.32
CA GLY A 13 0.61 6.06 6.43
C GLY A 13 -0.18 6.50 7.67
N PRO A 14 0.38 6.31 8.88
CA PRO A 14 -0.30 6.58 10.14
C PRO A 14 -0.75 8.04 10.28
N GLN A 15 -0.10 8.97 9.61
CA GLN A 15 -0.46 10.38 9.60
C GLN A 15 -1.87 10.66 9.04
N LEU A 16 -2.39 9.78 8.19
CA LEU A 16 -3.76 9.86 7.68
C LEU A 16 -4.81 9.51 8.75
N HIS A 17 -4.40 8.85 9.84
CA HIS A 17 -5.29 8.30 10.86
C HIS A 17 -5.11 8.95 12.22
N THR A 18 -4.22 9.93 12.32
CA THR A 18 -3.90 10.67 13.54
C THR A 18 -4.11 12.17 13.35
N THR A 19 -4.28 12.90 14.45
CA THR A 19 -4.35 14.36 14.40
C THR A 19 -2.97 14.96 14.16
N ALA A 20 -2.92 16.22 13.73
CA ALA A 20 -1.65 16.93 13.55
C ALA A 20 -0.81 16.99 14.83
N GLU A 21 -1.46 17.10 16.00
CA GLU A 21 -0.81 17.10 17.32
C GLU A 21 -0.14 15.74 17.61
N GLN A 22 -0.76 14.64 17.16
CA GLN A 22 -0.24 13.28 17.36
C GLN A 22 0.94 12.94 16.44
N TRP A 23 1.17 13.70 15.36
CA TRP A 23 2.32 13.46 14.48
C TRP A 23 3.65 13.56 15.23
N ALA A 24 3.74 14.45 16.21
CA ALA A 24 4.93 14.61 17.05
C ALA A 24 5.26 13.38 17.91
N LEU A 25 4.31 12.44 18.11
CA LEU A 25 4.54 11.20 18.85
C LEU A 25 5.60 10.29 18.19
N ARG A 26 5.86 10.49 16.89
CA ARG A 26 6.88 9.75 16.15
C ARG A 26 8.32 10.25 16.38
N LEU A 27 8.50 11.50 16.78
CA LEU A 27 9.82 12.13 16.95
C LEU A 27 10.83 11.32 17.78
N PRO A 28 10.46 10.72 18.94
CA PRO A 28 11.41 9.92 19.70
C PRO A 28 11.95 8.68 18.95
N ALA A 29 11.14 8.09 18.08
CA ALA A 29 11.58 6.99 17.22
C ALA A 29 12.50 7.51 16.10
N ASP A 30 12.16 8.64 15.48
CA ASP A 30 12.95 9.24 14.42
C ASP A 30 14.36 9.64 14.91
N HIS A 31 14.48 10.15 16.15
CA HIS A 31 15.78 10.44 16.75
C HIS A 31 16.66 9.22 17.02
N LYS A 32 16.07 8.02 17.17
CA LYS A 32 16.79 6.78 17.45
C LYS A 32 17.13 5.98 16.21
N ASN A 33 16.35 6.12 15.16
CA ASN A 33 16.46 5.33 13.95
C ASN A 33 17.53 5.87 13.00
N MET A 34 17.99 4.98 12.11
CA MET A 34 18.74 5.37 10.93
C MET A 34 17.79 5.57 9.77
N HIS A 35 18.06 6.59 8.96
CA HIS A 35 17.18 7.05 7.89
C HIS A 35 17.83 6.87 6.52
N PRO A 36 17.37 5.93 5.69
CA PRO A 36 17.73 5.90 4.28
C PRO A 36 17.25 7.20 3.58
N TYR A 37 18.16 7.85 2.88
CA TYR A 37 17.84 9.02 2.07
C TYR A 37 18.78 9.07 0.87
N ARG A 38 18.24 8.98 -0.35
CA ARG A 38 18.98 8.94 -1.62
C ARG A 38 20.06 7.83 -1.60
N ASP A 39 21.32 8.20 -1.64
CA ASP A 39 22.44 7.25 -1.72
C ASP A 39 23.07 6.90 -0.35
N GLY A 40 22.52 7.42 0.74
CA GLY A 40 23.08 7.26 2.09
C GLY A 40 22.09 6.77 3.14
N VAL A 41 22.62 6.49 4.32
CA VAL A 41 21.86 6.19 5.52
C VAL A 41 22.40 7.09 6.64
N TYR A 42 21.52 7.86 7.26
CA TYR A 42 21.87 8.95 8.16
C TYR A 42 21.19 8.78 9.52
N ASN A 43 21.83 9.21 10.60
CA ASN A 43 21.10 9.47 11.82
C ASN A 43 20.29 10.78 11.67
N PHE A 44 19.40 11.04 12.63
CA PHE A 44 18.52 12.21 12.58
C PHE A 44 19.27 13.53 12.45
N ASN A 45 20.31 13.74 13.25
CA ASN A 45 21.04 15.02 13.27
C ASN A 45 21.83 15.26 11.98
N ASP A 46 22.49 14.22 11.44
CA ASP A 46 23.21 14.30 10.17
C ASP A 46 22.25 14.61 9.02
N LEU A 47 21.06 14.03 9.05
CA LEU A 47 20.02 14.28 8.05
C LEU A 47 19.48 15.71 8.15
N VAL A 48 19.28 16.25 9.35
CA VAL A 48 18.89 17.65 9.57
C VAL A 48 19.96 18.60 9.02
N GLU A 49 21.24 18.34 9.30
CA GLU A 49 22.33 19.18 8.78
C GLU A 49 22.43 19.11 7.24
N LEU A 50 22.31 17.90 6.68
CA LEU A 50 22.31 17.68 5.22
C LEU A 50 21.20 18.50 4.52
N ARG A 51 20.04 18.60 5.16
CA ARG A 51 18.82 19.21 4.60
C ARG A 51 18.52 20.62 5.12
N LYS A 52 19.48 21.26 5.79
CA LYS A 52 19.27 22.58 6.42
C LYS A 52 18.82 23.69 5.45
N GLY A 53 19.16 23.56 4.15
CA GLY A 53 18.72 24.49 3.10
C GLY A 53 17.26 24.36 2.69
N GLU A 54 16.53 23.34 3.16
CA GLU A 54 15.14 23.06 2.77
C GLU A 54 14.09 23.75 3.67
N ASN A 55 14.51 24.48 4.70
CA ASN A 55 13.63 25.17 5.68
C ASN A 55 12.55 24.26 6.29
N LEU A 56 12.90 23.00 6.62
CA LEU A 56 11.96 21.99 7.12
C LEU A 56 11.28 22.40 8.42
N ALA A 57 11.95 23.20 9.25
CA ALA A 57 11.39 23.71 10.51
C ALA A 57 10.12 24.56 10.29
N GLU A 58 10.09 25.38 9.25
CA GLU A 58 8.91 26.20 8.90
C GLU A 58 7.75 25.33 8.43
N ARG A 59 8.04 24.23 7.74
CA ARG A 59 7.07 23.28 7.19
C ARG A 59 6.53 22.32 8.24
N SER A 60 7.20 22.17 9.37
CA SER A 60 6.81 21.34 10.51
C SER A 60 6.20 22.12 11.68
N THR A 61 5.80 23.36 11.46
CA THR A 61 5.02 24.10 12.47
C THR A 61 3.63 23.47 12.65
N MET A 62 3.04 23.62 13.84
CA MET A 62 1.70 23.11 14.12
C MET A 62 0.65 23.62 13.11
N SER A 63 0.75 24.88 12.70
CA SER A 63 -0.14 25.44 11.68
C SER A 63 0.02 24.73 10.33
N ALA A 64 1.27 24.49 9.89
CA ALA A 64 1.54 23.79 8.63
C ALA A 64 1.07 22.32 8.68
N MET A 65 1.27 21.64 9.82
CA MET A 65 0.79 20.27 10.01
C MET A 65 -0.74 20.18 9.98
N LYS A 66 -1.46 21.11 10.63
CA LYS A 66 -2.93 21.16 10.56
C LYS A 66 -3.44 21.36 9.14
N GLN A 67 -2.86 22.28 8.40
CA GLN A 67 -3.22 22.49 6.99
C GLN A 67 -2.90 21.27 6.12
N ALA A 68 -1.79 20.58 6.37
CA ALA A 68 -1.47 19.33 5.68
C ALA A 68 -2.50 18.25 6.01
N ARG A 69 -2.90 18.11 7.28
CA ARG A 69 -3.91 17.15 7.72
C ARG A 69 -5.27 17.41 7.05
N GLU A 70 -5.71 18.66 7.01
CA GLU A 70 -6.96 19.05 6.32
C GLU A 70 -6.93 18.69 4.84
N ARG A 71 -5.82 18.94 4.13
CA ARG A 71 -5.67 18.52 2.72
C ARG A 71 -5.74 17.00 2.55
N CYS A 72 -5.12 16.24 3.48
CA CYS A 72 -5.20 14.78 3.46
C CYS A 72 -6.63 14.28 3.65
N GLU A 73 -7.37 14.86 4.61
CA GLU A 73 -8.78 14.51 4.86
C GLU A 73 -9.66 14.80 3.63
N GLN A 74 -9.46 15.95 3.01
CA GLN A 74 -10.18 16.31 1.79
C GLN A 74 -9.85 15.34 0.64
N ALA A 75 -8.59 14.97 0.46
CA ALA A 75 -8.18 14.00 -0.56
C ALA A 75 -8.81 12.62 -0.31
N MET A 76 -8.80 12.13 0.93
CA MET A 76 -9.44 10.86 1.31
C MET A 76 -10.95 10.90 1.07
N THR A 77 -11.61 12.00 1.43
CA THR A 77 -13.04 12.21 1.15
C THR A 77 -13.32 12.13 -0.35
N THR A 78 -12.53 12.83 -1.16
CA THR A 78 -12.66 12.81 -2.63
C THR A 78 -12.51 11.40 -3.20
N MET A 79 -11.55 10.62 -2.72
CA MET A 79 -11.38 9.21 -3.14
C MET A 79 -12.58 8.35 -2.77
N ALA A 80 -13.07 8.49 -1.54
CA ALA A 80 -14.22 7.72 -1.05
C ALA A 80 -15.54 8.10 -1.78
N ASP A 81 -15.70 9.37 -2.12
CA ASP A 81 -16.85 9.84 -2.90
C ASP A 81 -16.78 9.32 -4.33
N LYS A 82 -15.59 9.31 -4.95
CA LYS A 82 -15.38 8.74 -6.28
C LYS A 82 -15.61 7.23 -6.30
N TRP A 83 -15.19 6.52 -5.25
CA TRP A 83 -15.53 5.12 -5.05
C TRP A 83 -17.04 4.89 -5.03
N ALA A 84 -17.77 5.69 -4.25
CA ALA A 84 -19.22 5.57 -4.12
C ALA A 84 -19.95 5.93 -5.44
N GLU A 85 -19.45 6.93 -6.18
CA GLU A 85 -20.00 7.33 -7.50
C GLU A 85 -19.87 6.20 -8.53
N VAL A 86 -18.67 5.61 -8.65
CA VAL A 86 -18.40 4.55 -9.63
C VAL A 86 -19.10 3.25 -9.23
N ASN A 87 -19.23 2.99 -7.95
CA ASN A 87 -19.85 1.80 -7.36
C ASN A 87 -19.38 0.50 -8.06
N PRO A 88 -18.12 0.09 -7.90
CA PRO A 88 -17.60 -1.14 -8.49
C PRO A 88 -18.20 -2.39 -7.84
N ASP A 89 -18.23 -3.49 -8.59
CA ASP A 89 -18.76 -4.78 -8.12
C ASP A 89 -17.71 -5.60 -7.37
N ILE A 90 -16.43 -5.45 -7.74
CA ILE A 90 -15.29 -6.18 -7.16
C ILE A 90 -14.03 -5.30 -7.13
N ALA A 91 -13.07 -5.69 -6.30
CA ALA A 91 -11.79 -4.98 -6.20
C ALA A 91 -10.58 -5.92 -6.25
N ILE A 92 -9.46 -5.42 -6.79
CA ILE A 92 -8.13 -6.01 -6.71
C ILE A 92 -7.24 -5.02 -5.97
N ILE A 93 -6.53 -5.47 -4.95
CA ILE A 93 -5.77 -4.58 -4.08
C ILE A 93 -4.32 -5.07 -4.01
N PHE A 94 -3.39 -4.33 -4.61
CA PHE A 94 -1.95 -4.50 -4.39
C PHE A 94 -1.58 -3.81 -3.08
N GLY A 95 -1.06 -4.56 -2.13
CA GLY A 95 -0.69 -4.06 -0.81
C GLY A 95 0.51 -4.82 -0.23
N ASN A 96 0.88 -4.44 0.96
CA ASN A 96 1.99 -5.02 1.73
C ASN A 96 1.56 -5.30 3.17
N ASP A 97 2.49 -5.76 3.99
CA ASP A 97 2.31 -5.80 5.43
C ASP A 97 3.61 -5.41 6.17
N GLN A 98 3.48 -5.21 7.46
CA GLN A 98 4.56 -4.88 8.40
C GLN A 98 4.63 -5.96 9.48
N HIS A 99 4.76 -7.25 9.07
CA HIS A 99 4.69 -8.44 9.91
C HIS A 99 3.32 -8.71 10.55
N GLU A 100 2.25 -8.19 9.98
CA GLU A 100 0.88 -8.46 10.42
C GLU A 100 0.41 -9.84 9.95
N ILE A 101 0.82 -10.25 8.76
CA ILE A 101 0.46 -11.51 8.11
C ILE A 101 1.65 -12.47 8.09
N TYR A 102 2.79 -11.99 7.61
CA TYR A 102 4.01 -12.78 7.43
C TYR A 102 5.09 -12.37 8.45
N GLY A 103 5.92 -13.32 8.86
CA GLY A 103 7.05 -13.11 9.76
C GLY A 103 8.35 -13.60 9.14
N ASP A 104 9.41 -13.62 9.95
CA ASP A 104 10.75 -14.04 9.53
C ASP A 104 10.83 -15.53 9.12
N ASP A 105 9.87 -16.32 9.55
CA ASP A 105 9.78 -17.75 9.25
C ASP A 105 9.23 -18.05 7.85
N LEU A 106 8.45 -17.12 7.27
CA LEU A 106 7.96 -17.20 5.89
C LEU A 106 7.58 -15.81 5.40
N ASN A 107 8.28 -15.29 4.41
CA ASN A 107 7.98 -14.01 3.80
C ASN A 107 8.07 -14.09 2.28
N PRO A 108 6.94 -14.37 1.59
CA PRO A 108 6.94 -14.54 0.14
C PRO A 108 7.12 -13.20 -0.59
N PRO A 109 7.78 -13.15 -1.75
CA PRO A 109 7.89 -11.92 -2.54
C PRO A 109 6.52 -11.44 -3.06
N PHE A 110 5.64 -12.38 -3.44
CA PHE A 110 4.27 -12.14 -3.86
C PHE A 110 3.35 -13.23 -3.32
N MET A 111 2.13 -12.84 -2.93
CA MET A 111 1.07 -13.77 -2.59
C MET A 111 -0.25 -13.29 -3.18
N VAL A 112 -1.03 -14.20 -3.74
CA VAL A 112 -2.42 -13.98 -4.15
C VAL A 112 -3.34 -14.76 -3.22
N TYR A 113 -4.25 -14.05 -2.58
CA TYR A 113 -5.28 -14.67 -1.79
C TYR A 113 -6.46 -15.11 -2.68
N TYR A 114 -6.86 -16.39 -2.55
CA TYR A 114 -7.98 -16.95 -3.30
C TYR A 114 -8.96 -17.70 -2.38
N GLY A 115 -9.00 -17.34 -1.10
CA GLY A 115 -9.99 -17.84 -0.15
C GLY A 115 -11.35 -17.17 -0.32
N ALA A 116 -12.41 -17.85 0.17
CA ALA A 116 -13.77 -17.35 0.08
C ALA A 116 -14.05 -16.20 1.05
N LYS A 117 -13.32 -16.10 2.15
CA LYS A 117 -13.53 -15.12 3.21
C LYS A 117 -12.22 -14.47 3.66
N ILE A 118 -12.25 -13.16 3.85
CA ILE A 118 -11.13 -12.34 4.29
C ILE A 118 -11.46 -11.84 5.70
N PRO A 119 -10.79 -12.35 6.75
CA PRO A 119 -11.01 -11.88 8.11
C PRO A 119 -10.40 -10.47 8.31
N HIS A 120 -11.09 -9.65 9.07
CA HIS A 120 -10.62 -8.33 9.49
C HIS A 120 -10.97 -8.12 10.96
N TYR A 121 -9.94 -7.97 11.77
CA TYR A 121 -10.05 -7.90 13.22
C TYR A 121 -9.93 -6.46 13.74
N PRO A 122 -10.54 -6.19 14.90
CA PRO A 122 -10.20 -4.98 15.64
C PRO A 122 -8.76 -5.06 16.16
N ALA A 123 -8.12 -3.92 16.33
CA ALA A 123 -6.81 -3.84 16.98
C ALA A 123 -6.86 -4.45 18.37
N SER A 124 -6.03 -5.46 18.64
CA SER A 124 -5.97 -6.09 19.96
C SER A 124 -5.36 -5.14 21.00
N GLU A 125 -5.68 -5.37 22.28
CA GLU A 125 -4.99 -4.63 23.36
C GLU A 125 -3.47 -4.88 23.37
N GLU A 126 -3.05 -6.09 23.01
CA GLU A 126 -1.64 -6.47 22.92
C GLU A 126 -0.96 -5.66 21.81
N THR A 127 -1.57 -5.59 20.62
CA THR A 127 -1.08 -4.78 19.50
C THR A 127 -0.96 -3.30 19.89
N ARG A 128 -2.00 -2.73 20.52
CA ARG A 128 -1.98 -1.32 20.95
C ARG A 128 -0.92 -1.03 22.00
N LYS A 129 -0.67 -1.96 22.93
CA LYS A 129 0.34 -1.79 23.99
C LYS A 129 1.76 -1.95 23.48
N SER A 130 1.98 -2.80 22.47
CA SER A 130 3.29 -3.04 21.87
C SER A 130 3.65 -2.06 20.75
N ALA A 131 2.66 -1.46 20.12
CA ALA A 131 2.88 -0.51 19.04
C ALA A 131 3.58 0.77 19.53
N PRO A 132 4.52 1.31 18.75
CA PRO A 132 5.15 2.58 19.08
C PRO A 132 4.13 3.72 19.11
N PRO A 133 4.39 4.78 19.92
CA PRO A 133 3.56 5.99 19.92
C PRO A 133 3.37 6.56 18.51
N GLY A 134 2.17 6.99 18.18
CA GLY A 134 1.77 7.46 16.84
C GLY A 134 1.35 6.32 15.89
N ILE A 135 1.76 5.08 16.16
CA ILE A 135 1.23 3.89 15.44
C ILE A 135 0.00 3.35 16.17
N ALA A 136 0.07 3.22 17.50
CA ALA A 136 -1.07 2.78 18.31
C ALA A 136 -2.32 3.66 18.10
N GLU A 137 -2.15 4.96 17.99
CA GLU A 137 -3.22 5.92 17.74
C GLU A 137 -3.80 5.81 16.31
N ALA A 138 -2.98 5.37 15.35
CA ALA A 138 -3.38 5.22 13.95
C ALA A 138 -4.18 3.94 13.68
N GLU A 139 -4.12 2.94 14.56
CA GLU A 139 -4.74 1.62 14.39
C GLU A 139 -6.23 1.70 13.98
N ALA A 140 -7.00 2.62 14.56
CA ALA A 140 -8.41 2.79 14.25
C ALA A 140 -8.69 3.18 12.78
N GLY A 141 -7.67 3.66 12.07
CA GLY A 141 -7.79 4.05 10.67
C GLY A 141 -7.83 2.89 9.69
N HIS A 142 -7.30 1.74 10.09
CA HIS A 142 -7.24 0.55 9.24
C HIS A 142 -7.79 -0.72 9.90
N ALA A 143 -7.74 -0.84 11.23
CA ALA A 143 -8.34 -1.97 11.93
C ALA A 143 -9.88 -1.90 11.92
N ALA A 144 -10.55 -3.04 11.87
CA ALA A 144 -12.00 -3.09 11.97
C ALA A 144 -12.47 -2.64 13.38
N PRO A 145 -13.64 -1.98 13.51
CA PRO A 145 -14.15 -1.61 14.83
C PRO A 145 -14.62 -2.83 15.65
N GLU A 146 -14.99 -3.89 14.96
CA GLU A 146 -15.36 -5.21 15.47
C GLU A 146 -14.91 -6.27 14.45
N TYR A 147 -14.88 -7.55 14.83
CA TYR A 147 -14.58 -8.61 13.87
C TYR A 147 -15.53 -8.54 12.68
N ARG A 148 -14.97 -8.54 11.50
CA ARG A 148 -15.68 -8.60 10.23
C ARG A 148 -15.06 -9.66 9.33
N GLU A 149 -15.87 -10.11 8.40
CA GLU A 149 -15.44 -11.06 7.38
C GLU A 149 -15.99 -10.58 6.04
N TYR A 150 -15.10 -10.34 5.08
CA TYR A 150 -15.46 -9.88 3.75
C TYR A 150 -15.38 -11.03 2.75
N ASP A 151 -16.07 -10.89 1.64
CA ASP A 151 -16.03 -11.89 0.58
C ASP A 151 -14.74 -11.76 -0.24
N GLY A 152 -14.07 -12.91 -0.43
CA GLY A 152 -13.07 -13.10 -1.47
C GLY A 152 -13.70 -13.55 -2.78
N ILE A 153 -12.88 -13.80 -3.80
CA ILE A 153 -13.33 -14.26 -5.12
C ILE A 153 -12.47 -15.46 -5.54
N PRO A 154 -12.78 -16.68 -5.03
CA PRO A 154 -11.91 -17.85 -5.21
C PRO A 154 -11.57 -18.14 -6.67
N ASP A 155 -12.55 -18.16 -7.54
CA ASP A 155 -12.38 -18.51 -8.97
C ASP A 155 -11.49 -17.49 -9.69
N LEU A 156 -11.65 -16.18 -9.40
CA LEU A 156 -10.78 -15.16 -9.96
C LEU A 156 -9.36 -15.25 -9.38
N GLY A 157 -9.24 -15.49 -8.09
CA GLY A 157 -7.95 -15.66 -7.43
C GLY A 157 -7.17 -16.85 -7.99
N GLU A 158 -7.83 -17.99 -8.19
CA GLU A 158 -7.26 -19.18 -8.82
C GLU A 158 -6.86 -18.91 -10.27
N HIS A 159 -7.69 -18.19 -11.04
CA HIS A 159 -7.38 -17.78 -12.40
C HIS A 159 -6.17 -16.86 -12.47
N ILE A 160 -6.06 -15.88 -11.56
CA ILE A 160 -4.88 -15.00 -11.46
C ILE A 160 -3.62 -15.83 -11.17
N ILE A 161 -3.68 -16.76 -10.20
CA ILE A 161 -2.54 -17.61 -9.85
C ILE A 161 -2.09 -18.45 -11.03
N SER A 162 -3.03 -19.13 -11.70
CA SER A 162 -2.73 -19.96 -12.88
C SER A 162 -2.08 -19.16 -13.99
N THR A 163 -2.63 -17.97 -14.29
CA THR A 163 -2.06 -17.08 -15.31
C THR A 163 -0.64 -16.60 -14.92
N LEU A 164 -0.41 -16.29 -13.64
CA LEU A 164 0.91 -15.90 -13.16
C LEU A 164 1.94 -17.02 -13.35
N VAL A 165 1.57 -18.26 -13.00
CA VAL A 165 2.43 -19.45 -13.17
C VAL A 165 2.73 -19.71 -14.64
N GLU A 166 1.74 -19.62 -15.53
CA GLU A 166 1.91 -19.76 -16.99
C GLU A 166 2.84 -18.70 -17.60
N HIS A 167 3.07 -17.58 -16.89
CA HIS A 167 3.96 -16.49 -17.29
C HIS A 167 5.23 -16.39 -16.43
N ASP A 168 5.68 -17.51 -15.90
CA ASP A 168 6.94 -17.65 -15.15
C ASP A 168 7.02 -16.81 -13.86
N PHE A 169 5.88 -16.59 -13.20
CA PHE A 169 5.85 -16.01 -11.86
C PHE A 169 5.72 -17.10 -10.80
N ASP A 170 6.75 -17.22 -9.95
CA ASP A 170 6.67 -17.99 -8.71
C ASP A 170 5.85 -17.19 -7.69
N VAL A 171 4.58 -17.53 -7.56
CA VAL A 171 3.64 -16.84 -6.66
C VAL A 171 3.17 -17.77 -5.55
N THR A 172 3.07 -17.23 -4.34
CA THR A 172 2.46 -17.93 -3.22
C THR A 172 0.95 -17.88 -3.35
N ALA A 173 0.30 -19.04 -3.34
CA ALA A 173 -1.14 -19.18 -3.34
C ALA A 173 -1.66 -19.39 -1.92
N SER A 174 -2.65 -18.60 -1.48
CA SER A 174 -3.23 -18.72 -0.14
C SER A 174 -4.75 -18.85 -0.19
N LYS A 175 -5.25 -20.04 0.15
CA LYS A 175 -6.69 -20.35 0.17
C LYS A 175 -7.36 -20.04 1.51
N SER A 176 -6.58 -20.00 2.56
CA SER A 176 -7.02 -19.56 3.88
C SER A 176 -6.17 -18.38 4.33
N TRP A 177 -6.67 -17.57 5.25
CA TRP A 177 -5.86 -16.47 5.76
C TRP A 177 -4.58 -17.02 6.41
N PRO A 178 -3.40 -16.53 6.02
CA PRO A 178 -2.14 -17.14 6.42
C PRO A 178 -1.97 -17.23 7.92
N ARG A 179 -1.55 -18.42 8.42
CA ARG A 179 -1.13 -18.68 9.81
C ARG A 179 -2.14 -18.29 10.88
N GLY A 180 -3.43 -18.14 10.51
CA GLY A 180 -4.43 -17.65 11.46
C GLY A 180 -4.03 -16.29 12.05
N SER A 181 -3.42 -15.41 11.21
CA SER A 181 -2.96 -14.11 11.66
C SER A 181 -4.06 -13.43 12.46
N LYS A 182 -3.73 -13.02 13.68
CA LYS A 182 -4.70 -12.44 14.62
C LYS A 182 -5.26 -11.09 14.13
N ASN A 183 -4.60 -10.48 13.17
CA ASN A 183 -4.96 -9.16 12.66
C ASN A 183 -5.84 -9.24 11.38
N GLY A 184 -5.91 -10.41 10.73
CA GLY A 184 -6.62 -10.54 9.46
C GLY A 184 -5.98 -9.71 8.35
N ALA A 185 -6.79 -8.96 7.61
CA ALA A 185 -6.31 -8.05 6.59
C ALA A 185 -5.33 -7.03 7.19
N SER A 186 -4.12 -6.90 6.59
CA SER A 186 -3.11 -5.95 7.06
C SER A 186 -3.57 -4.50 6.90
N HIS A 187 -2.82 -3.58 7.51
CA HIS A 187 -3.10 -2.14 7.44
C HIS A 187 -3.28 -1.64 6.00
N ALA A 188 -2.52 -2.18 5.03
CA ALA A 188 -2.60 -1.78 3.63
C ALA A 188 -3.96 -2.09 2.99
N PHE A 189 -4.56 -3.23 3.33
CA PHE A 189 -5.91 -3.61 2.88
C PHE A 189 -6.98 -2.95 3.74
N GLY A 190 -6.81 -2.97 5.06
CA GLY A 190 -7.71 -2.36 6.01
C GLY A 190 -7.93 -0.88 5.78
N HIS A 191 -6.88 -0.14 5.38
CA HIS A 191 -7.00 1.26 4.96
C HIS A 191 -8.00 1.44 3.80
N ILE A 192 -7.91 0.62 2.77
CA ILE A 192 -8.86 0.67 1.64
C ILE A 192 -10.29 0.37 2.13
N TYR A 193 -10.46 -0.67 2.95
CA TYR A 193 -11.77 -1.05 3.48
C TYR A 193 -12.40 0.06 4.32
N ARG A 194 -11.61 0.66 5.22
CA ARG A 194 -12.09 1.66 6.18
C ARG A 194 -12.25 3.04 5.56
N GLN A 195 -11.25 3.50 4.83
CA GLN A 195 -11.18 4.90 4.41
C GLN A 195 -11.80 5.13 3.03
N VAL A 196 -11.49 4.27 2.06
CA VAL A 196 -11.99 4.45 0.70
C VAL A 196 -13.38 3.84 0.54
N MET A 197 -13.56 2.58 0.97
CA MET A 197 -14.85 1.88 0.84
C MET A 197 -15.84 2.24 1.97
N ARG A 198 -15.39 2.95 3.01
CA ARG A 198 -16.22 3.36 4.18
C ARG A 198 -16.99 2.17 4.76
N ASP A 199 -16.29 1.07 5.00
CA ASP A 199 -16.82 -0.21 5.51
C ASP A 199 -17.86 -0.93 4.63
N LYS A 200 -18.15 -0.40 3.44
CA LYS A 200 -18.97 -1.07 2.43
C LYS A 200 -18.08 -1.84 1.46
N VAL A 201 -17.42 -2.86 2.00
CA VAL A 201 -16.40 -3.63 1.29
C VAL A 201 -17.06 -4.58 0.29
N VAL A 202 -16.70 -4.45 -0.99
CA VAL A 202 -17.10 -5.38 -2.05
C VAL A 202 -16.22 -6.63 -2.03
N PRO A 203 -16.65 -7.74 -2.67
CA PRO A 203 -15.78 -8.90 -2.86
C PRO A 203 -14.45 -8.48 -3.49
N ASN A 204 -13.33 -9.01 -2.97
CA ASN A 204 -12.02 -8.53 -3.44
C ASN A 204 -10.93 -9.60 -3.39
N ILE A 205 -9.83 -9.31 -4.09
CA ILE A 205 -8.61 -10.11 -4.11
C ILE A 205 -7.49 -9.30 -3.47
N PRO A 206 -7.09 -9.60 -2.23
CA PRO A 206 -5.85 -9.11 -1.66
C PRO A 206 -4.64 -9.73 -2.37
N ILE A 207 -3.76 -8.88 -2.89
CA ILE A 207 -2.48 -9.27 -3.47
C ILE A 207 -1.37 -8.65 -2.63
N TYR A 208 -0.66 -9.50 -1.91
CA TYR A 208 0.45 -9.09 -1.08
C TYR A 208 1.74 -9.01 -1.90
N GLN A 209 2.56 -8.00 -1.59
CA GLN A 209 3.93 -7.87 -2.07
C GLN A 209 4.87 -7.62 -0.90
N ASN A 210 6.00 -8.35 -0.85
CA ASN A 210 7.07 -8.02 0.09
C ASN A 210 7.76 -6.73 -0.36
N THR A 211 7.24 -5.60 0.05
CA THR A 211 7.85 -4.32 -0.29
C THR A 211 9.04 -4.03 0.61
N PHE A 212 8.97 -4.38 1.88
CA PHE A 212 9.78 -3.83 2.97
C PHE A 212 10.95 -4.72 3.42
N PHE A 213 10.75 -6.03 3.52
CA PHE A 213 11.69 -6.94 4.21
C PHE A 213 12.67 -7.63 3.26
N PRO A 214 14.00 -7.30 3.34
CA PRO A 214 15.00 -8.05 2.59
C PRO A 214 15.13 -9.50 3.13
N PRO A 215 15.73 -10.45 2.36
CA PRO A 215 16.46 -10.23 1.12
C PRO A 215 15.65 -10.42 -0.18
N ASN A 216 14.39 -10.84 -0.12
CA ASN A 216 13.62 -11.26 -1.29
C ASN A 216 12.58 -10.22 -1.77
N GLN A 217 12.85 -8.95 -1.54
CA GLN A 217 12.03 -7.86 -2.07
C GLN A 217 12.05 -7.86 -3.61
N PRO A 218 10.90 -7.79 -4.31
CA PRO A 218 10.90 -7.64 -5.75
C PRO A 218 11.51 -6.31 -6.19
N SER A 219 12.21 -6.31 -7.33
CA SER A 219 12.66 -5.08 -7.97
C SER A 219 11.48 -4.28 -8.55
N ALA A 220 11.68 -2.99 -8.85
CA ALA A 220 10.69 -2.17 -9.54
C ALA A 220 10.20 -2.82 -10.84
N LYS A 221 11.14 -3.33 -11.67
CA LYS A 221 10.82 -4.06 -12.89
C LYS A 221 9.95 -5.29 -12.62
N ARG A 222 10.30 -6.09 -11.60
CA ARG A 222 9.54 -7.29 -11.26
C ARG A 222 8.12 -6.96 -10.78
N ALA A 223 7.96 -5.90 -9.97
CA ALA A 223 6.66 -5.41 -9.54
C ALA A 223 5.79 -4.92 -10.72
N TYR A 224 6.39 -4.18 -11.65
CA TYR A 224 5.70 -3.72 -12.86
C TYR A 224 5.20 -4.89 -13.73
N GLU A 225 6.08 -5.84 -14.05
CA GLU A 225 5.72 -7.01 -14.87
C GLU A 225 4.72 -7.93 -14.14
N PHE A 226 4.77 -8.00 -12.82
CA PHE A 226 3.77 -8.70 -12.02
C PHE A 226 2.37 -8.08 -12.21
N GLY A 227 2.25 -6.77 -12.04
CA GLY A 227 0.98 -6.06 -12.28
C GLY A 227 0.44 -6.27 -13.68
N LYS A 228 1.32 -6.18 -14.69
CA LYS A 228 0.98 -6.46 -16.09
C LYS A 228 0.46 -7.89 -16.29
N CYS A 229 1.05 -8.86 -15.62
CA CYS A 229 0.59 -10.24 -15.69
C CYS A 229 -0.77 -10.44 -14.99
N VAL A 230 -1.01 -9.80 -13.86
CA VAL A 230 -2.34 -9.77 -13.21
C VAL A 230 -3.39 -9.19 -14.17
N LYS A 231 -3.05 -8.13 -14.92
CA LYS A 231 -3.98 -7.57 -15.93
C LYS A 231 -4.35 -8.58 -17.01
N LYS A 232 -3.39 -9.38 -17.51
CA LYS A 232 -3.69 -10.46 -18.48
C LYS A 232 -4.71 -11.45 -17.95
N ALA A 233 -4.60 -11.82 -16.65
CA ALA A 233 -5.58 -12.68 -16.01
C ALA A 233 -6.98 -12.02 -16.00
N ILE A 234 -7.06 -10.73 -15.68
CA ILE A 234 -8.33 -10.00 -15.68
C ILE A 234 -8.93 -9.94 -17.09
N ASP A 235 -8.12 -9.70 -18.11
CA ASP A 235 -8.58 -9.59 -19.49
C ASP A 235 -9.13 -10.92 -20.02
N SER A 236 -8.58 -12.05 -19.58
CA SER A 236 -9.03 -13.38 -19.98
C SER A 236 -10.20 -13.91 -19.12
N TRP A 237 -10.47 -13.29 -17.96
CA TRP A 237 -11.57 -13.71 -17.10
C TRP A 237 -12.92 -13.21 -17.63
N GLN A 238 -13.84 -14.12 -17.87
CA GLN A 238 -15.15 -13.80 -18.43
C GLN A 238 -16.08 -13.25 -17.33
N THR A 239 -16.35 -11.95 -17.38
CA THR A 239 -17.25 -11.27 -16.44
C THR A 239 -17.82 -9.98 -17.04
N ASP A 240 -18.98 -9.56 -16.57
CA ASP A 240 -19.61 -8.26 -16.84
C ASP A 240 -19.43 -7.25 -15.70
N LYS A 241 -18.72 -7.65 -14.64
CA LYS A 241 -18.52 -6.84 -13.44
C LYS A 241 -17.65 -5.61 -13.70
N LYS A 242 -17.98 -4.53 -12.99
CA LYS A 242 -17.13 -3.35 -12.87
C LYS A 242 -16.02 -3.63 -11.84
N ILE A 243 -14.78 -3.53 -12.28
CA ILE A 243 -13.61 -3.86 -11.49
C ILE A 243 -12.91 -2.58 -11.04
N ALA A 244 -12.64 -2.47 -9.74
CA ALA A 244 -11.71 -1.49 -9.21
C ALA A 244 -10.33 -2.12 -8.97
N VAL A 245 -9.27 -1.34 -9.17
CA VAL A 245 -7.92 -1.75 -8.81
C VAL A 245 -7.26 -0.70 -7.92
N PHE A 246 -6.56 -1.14 -6.88
CA PHE A 246 -5.88 -0.29 -5.93
C PHE A 246 -4.39 -0.62 -5.83
N GLY A 247 -3.56 0.44 -5.75
CA GLY A 247 -2.20 0.36 -5.25
C GLY A 247 -2.14 1.04 -3.87
N SER A 248 -2.05 0.24 -2.80
CA SER A 248 -1.97 0.72 -1.42
C SER A 248 -0.52 0.70 -0.94
N GLY A 249 0.04 1.88 -0.67
CA GLY A 249 1.43 2.05 -0.25
C GLY A 249 1.82 3.52 -0.19
N GLY A 250 2.76 3.86 0.67
CA GLY A 250 3.25 5.22 0.81
C GLY A 250 4.17 5.66 -0.34
N MET A 251 4.30 6.96 -0.50
CA MET A 251 5.36 7.58 -1.28
C MET A 251 6.67 7.57 -0.47
N THR A 252 7.63 8.44 -0.75
CA THR A 252 8.85 8.44 0.06
C THR A 252 8.54 8.68 1.53
N HIS A 253 8.93 7.75 2.39
CA HIS A 253 8.87 7.79 3.84
C HIS A 253 9.77 6.65 4.40
N PHE A 254 10.31 6.66 5.58
CA PHE A 254 10.07 7.65 6.65
C PHE A 254 10.77 9.01 6.38
N THR A 255 11.70 9.06 5.45
CA THR A 255 12.34 10.30 5.00
C THR A 255 11.69 10.76 3.70
N ILE A 256 11.04 11.92 3.74
CA ILE A 256 10.35 12.49 2.58
C ILE A 256 11.39 13.07 1.61
N ASP A 257 11.32 12.67 0.33
CA ASP A 257 12.06 13.28 -0.78
C ASP A 257 11.05 13.77 -1.84
N GLU A 258 10.64 15.02 -1.73
CA GLU A 258 9.64 15.60 -2.63
C GLU A 258 10.09 15.67 -4.08
N GLU A 259 11.38 15.80 -4.33
CA GLU A 259 11.91 15.81 -5.71
C GLU A 259 11.67 14.44 -6.36
N PHE A 260 12.02 13.37 -5.65
CA PHE A 260 11.76 12.02 -6.11
C PHE A 260 10.26 11.74 -6.25
N ASP A 261 9.44 12.14 -5.27
CA ASP A 261 7.99 11.95 -5.30
C ASP A 261 7.34 12.62 -6.50
N ARG A 262 7.75 13.85 -6.83
CA ARG A 262 7.25 14.58 -8.01
C ARG A 262 7.68 13.88 -9.30
N ALA A 263 8.94 13.46 -9.40
CA ALA A 263 9.44 12.72 -10.56
C ALA A 263 8.68 11.39 -10.74
N PHE A 264 8.38 10.70 -9.66
CA PHE A 264 7.61 9.46 -9.67
C PHE A 264 6.16 9.70 -10.17
N ILE A 265 5.47 10.70 -9.63
CA ILE A 265 4.12 11.07 -10.08
C ILE A 265 4.13 11.47 -11.56
N ASP A 266 5.10 12.23 -12.01
CA ASP A 266 5.22 12.64 -13.41
C ASP A 266 5.51 11.44 -14.33
N ALA A 267 6.31 10.47 -13.89
CA ALA A 267 6.54 9.24 -14.62
C ALA A 267 5.25 8.40 -14.73
N LEU A 268 4.45 8.31 -13.67
CA LEU A 268 3.13 7.68 -13.71
C LEU A 268 2.21 8.36 -14.72
N LYS A 269 2.10 9.69 -14.69
CA LYS A 269 1.25 10.47 -15.60
C LYS A 269 1.65 10.30 -17.07
N ARG A 270 2.95 10.23 -17.35
CA ARG A 270 3.49 10.00 -18.69
C ARG A 270 3.51 8.53 -19.09
N ARG A 271 3.16 7.62 -18.18
CA ARG A 271 3.29 6.16 -18.37
C ARG A 271 4.72 5.75 -18.77
N ASP A 272 5.70 6.38 -18.13
CA ASP A 272 7.11 6.17 -18.40
C ASP A 272 7.59 4.85 -17.78
N LYS A 273 7.29 3.75 -18.47
CA LYS A 273 7.70 2.41 -18.08
C LYS A 273 9.21 2.32 -17.83
N GLN A 274 10.00 2.95 -18.70
CA GLN A 274 11.44 2.86 -18.60
C GLN A 274 11.93 3.47 -17.28
N TRP A 275 11.45 4.65 -16.93
CA TRP A 275 11.79 5.30 -15.67
C TRP A 275 11.31 4.49 -14.47
N LEU A 276 10.02 4.09 -14.44
CA LEU A 276 9.43 3.33 -13.33
C LEU A 276 10.16 2.00 -13.06
N THR A 277 10.56 1.29 -14.12
CA THR A 277 11.23 -0.02 -13.98
C THR A 277 12.72 0.09 -13.72
N SER A 278 13.33 1.25 -13.92
CA SER A 278 14.75 1.50 -13.67
C SER A 278 15.07 1.92 -12.25
N ILE A 279 14.07 2.21 -11.40
CA ILE A 279 14.29 2.62 -10.02
C ILE A 279 15.10 1.55 -9.28
N PRO A 280 16.28 1.89 -8.75
CA PRO A 280 17.15 0.92 -8.09
C PRO A 280 16.52 0.38 -6.80
N LEU A 281 16.76 -0.90 -6.49
CA LEU A 281 16.25 -1.50 -5.25
C LEU A 281 16.74 -0.78 -3.99
N LYS A 282 17.96 -0.20 -4.02
CA LYS A 282 18.50 0.60 -2.93
C LYS A 282 17.70 1.87 -2.62
N THR A 283 16.98 2.42 -3.61
CA THR A 283 16.07 3.55 -3.43
C THR A 283 14.73 3.10 -2.83
N LEU A 284 14.29 1.90 -3.21
CA LEU A 284 13.04 1.30 -2.72
C LEU A 284 13.29 0.51 -1.42
N GLN A 285 13.76 1.22 -0.38
CA GLN A 285 14.02 0.67 0.95
C GLN A 285 13.18 1.40 2.00
N ALA A 286 13.10 0.82 3.21
CA ALA A 286 12.26 1.31 4.29
C ALA A 286 10.83 1.62 3.78
N GLY A 287 10.19 2.67 4.27
CA GLY A 287 8.85 3.03 3.85
C GLY A 287 8.72 3.32 2.35
N THR A 288 9.72 3.95 1.71
CA THR A 288 9.73 4.22 0.26
C THR A 288 9.58 2.95 -0.59
N SER A 289 9.88 1.79 -0.03
CA SER A 289 9.69 0.49 -0.70
C SER A 289 8.23 0.20 -1.11
N GLU A 290 7.27 0.82 -0.46
CA GLU A 290 5.84 0.63 -0.69
C GLU A 290 5.37 1.20 -2.04
N LEU A 291 6.17 2.06 -2.68
CA LEU A 291 5.96 2.47 -4.07
C LEU A 291 5.85 1.30 -5.04
N LYS A 292 6.34 0.10 -4.67
CA LYS A 292 6.18 -1.11 -5.49
C LYS A 292 4.71 -1.46 -5.72
N SER A 293 3.79 -1.15 -4.78
CA SER A 293 2.35 -1.33 -4.99
C SER A 293 1.81 -0.41 -6.09
N TRP A 294 2.29 0.83 -6.16
CA TRP A 294 1.95 1.78 -7.23
C TRP A 294 2.58 1.36 -8.57
N ILE A 295 3.80 0.85 -8.53
CA ILE A 295 4.51 0.34 -9.73
C ILE A 295 3.78 -0.88 -10.30
N SER A 296 3.29 -1.80 -9.46
CA SER A 296 2.46 -2.92 -9.93
C SER A 296 1.17 -2.44 -10.56
N MET A 297 0.52 -1.45 -9.97
CA MET A 297 -0.67 -0.85 -10.57
C MET A 297 -0.35 -0.14 -11.89
N ALA A 298 0.79 0.54 -12.01
CA ALA A 298 1.24 1.13 -13.28
C ALA A 298 1.42 0.07 -14.37
N GLY A 299 2.00 -1.10 -14.04
CA GLY A 299 2.09 -2.23 -14.94
C GLY A 299 0.73 -2.80 -15.32
N PHE A 300 -0.19 -2.90 -14.35
CA PHE A 300 -1.58 -3.32 -14.60
C PHE A 300 -2.29 -2.39 -15.59
N LEU A 301 -2.04 -1.09 -15.55
CA LEU A 301 -2.67 -0.08 -16.40
C LEU A 301 -1.89 0.25 -17.68
N GLU A 302 -0.83 -0.51 -18.03
CA GLU A 302 0.08 -0.18 -19.15
C GLU A 302 -0.67 0.12 -20.47
N ASN A 303 -1.73 -0.62 -20.77
CA ASN A 303 -2.49 -0.51 -22.01
C ASN A 303 -3.92 0.00 -21.81
N GLU A 304 -4.29 0.46 -20.62
CA GLU A 304 -5.62 1.00 -20.36
C GLU A 304 -5.73 2.44 -20.85
N GLU A 305 -6.84 2.77 -21.49
CA GLU A 305 -7.23 4.17 -21.75
C GLU A 305 -7.78 4.78 -20.45
N THR A 306 -7.23 5.90 -20.00
CA THR A 306 -7.65 6.59 -18.77
C THR A 306 -8.35 7.91 -19.13
#